data_4c37d548584edb1b0be72bebfb56c6eb
#
_entry.id   4c37d548584edb1b0be72bebfb56c6eb
#
_cell.length_a   1.000
_cell.length_b   1.000
_cell.length_c   1.000
_cell.angle_alpha   90.00
_cell.angle_beta   90.00
_cell.angle_gamma   90.00
#
_symmetry.space_group_name_H-M   'P 1'
#
loop_
_entity.id
_entity.type
_entity.pdbx_description
1 polymer ?
#
loop_
_entity_poly.entity_id
_entity_poly.type
_entity_poly.pdbx_seq_one_letter_code
_entity_poly.pdbx_strand_id
1 'polypeptide(L)'
;MYNTVGAGMEVYNTLGRGMEEPLYQEALEIELSENGLAPQREVWLDTYYKGHKLKKQYKADFIVNGIIVELKSVSRFDSEHRAQLFNYMRITKKTRGILMNFGGRRFAAERYLYQHDTDDFVLLRTDNYKSFISGFHHTVDTNDIF
;
A
#
# COMPACT_ATOMS: atom_id res chain seq x y z
N MET A 1 -1.94 -8.89 -2.38
CA MET A 1 -0.82 -8.15 -1.73
C MET A 1 0.51 -8.89 -1.79
N TYR A 2 0.48 -10.21 -1.76
CA TYR A 2 1.71 -11.00 -1.81
C TYR A 2 2.60 -10.68 -3.02
N ASN A 3 2.02 -10.65 -4.23
CA ASN A 3 2.78 -10.39 -5.45
C ASN A 3 3.32 -8.97 -5.51
N THR A 4 2.58 -8.01 -4.96
CA THR A 4 3.01 -6.59 -4.91
C THR A 4 4.19 -6.42 -3.95
N VAL A 5 4.13 -7.03 -2.78
CA VAL A 5 5.25 -7.02 -1.81
C VAL A 5 6.48 -7.72 -2.40
N GLY A 6 6.27 -8.85 -3.08
CA GLY A 6 7.35 -9.58 -3.75
C GLY A 6 8.07 -8.74 -4.81
N ALA A 7 7.32 -7.94 -5.57
CA ALA A 7 7.90 -7.01 -6.54
C ALA A 7 8.76 -5.95 -5.85
N GLY A 8 8.29 -5.40 -4.73
CA GLY A 8 9.07 -4.44 -3.94
C GLY A 8 10.36 -5.06 -3.41
N MET A 9 10.29 -6.28 -2.93
CA MET A 9 11.47 -7.01 -2.45
C MET A 9 12.50 -7.21 -3.56
N GLU A 10 12.06 -7.58 -4.76
CA GLU A 10 12.96 -7.75 -5.93
C GLU A 10 13.65 -6.43 -6.29
N VAL A 11 12.91 -5.33 -6.29
CA VAL A 11 13.46 -3.99 -6.53
C VAL A 11 14.54 -3.67 -5.49
N TYR A 12 14.24 -3.88 -4.20
CA TYR A 12 15.20 -3.63 -3.13
C TYR A 12 16.44 -4.50 -3.26
N ASN A 13 16.29 -5.79 -3.55
CA ASN A 13 17.40 -6.72 -3.69
C ASN A 13 18.29 -6.38 -4.88
N THR A 14 17.73 -5.83 -5.94
CA THR A 14 18.47 -5.45 -7.15
C THR A 14 19.19 -4.11 -6.99
N LEU A 15 18.51 -3.10 -6.43
CA LEU A 15 19.03 -1.73 -6.40
C LEU A 15 19.72 -1.36 -5.08
N GLY A 16 19.43 -2.07 -4.00
CA GLY A 16 19.92 -1.71 -2.67
C GLY A 16 19.10 -0.59 -2.05
N ARG A 17 19.57 -0.13 -0.88
CA ARG A 17 18.83 0.81 -0.03
C ARG A 17 19.28 2.25 -0.20
N GLY A 18 18.39 3.15 0.23
CA GLY A 18 18.76 4.53 0.57
C GLY A 18 18.83 5.49 -0.59
N MET A 19 18.36 5.09 -1.78
CA MET A 19 18.21 6.00 -2.90
C MET A 19 16.90 6.78 -2.78
N GLU A 20 16.64 7.68 -3.72
CA GLU A 20 15.46 8.54 -3.69
C GLU A 20 14.19 7.76 -4.07
N GLU A 21 13.06 8.15 -3.49
CA GLU A 21 11.77 7.50 -3.73
C GLU A 21 11.38 7.42 -5.21
N PRO A 22 11.56 8.47 -6.04
CA PRO A 22 11.20 8.39 -7.45
C PRO A 22 11.92 7.28 -8.23
N LEU A 23 13.15 6.98 -7.85
CA LEU A 23 13.90 5.88 -8.46
C LEU A 23 13.25 4.54 -8.17
N TYR A 24 12.88 4.30 -6.93
CA TYR A 24 12.18 3.06 -6.54
C TYR A 24 10.79 2.98 -7.15
N GLN A 25 10.10 4.10 -7.28
CA GLN A 25 8.80 4.15 -7.91
C GLN A 25 8.88 3.70 -9.38
N GLU A 26 9.84 4.21 -10.12
CA GLU A 26 10.03 3.81 -11.52
C GLU A 26 10.39 2.33 -11.65
N ALA A 27 11.31 1.84 -10.83
CA ALA A 27 11.70 0.44 -10.83
C ALA A 27 10.53 -0.48 -10.45
N LEU A 28 9.75 -0.08 -9.48
CA LEU A 28 8.59 -0.88 -9.04
C LEU A 28 7.52 -0.94 -10.13
N GLU A 29 7.28 0.14 -10.86
CA GLU A 29 6.36 0.14 -11.99
C GLU A 29 6.78 -0.90 -13.04
N ILE A 30 8.08 -0.95 -13.36
CA ILE A 30 8.62 -1.92 -14.32
C ILE A 30 8.40 -3.34 -13.78
N GLU A 31 8.79 -3.60 -12.53
CA GLU A 31 8.71 -4.95 -11.96
C GLU A 31 7.26 -5.44 -11.86
N LEU A 32 6.34 -4.57 -11.42
CA LEU A 32 4.92 -4.92 -11.37
C LEU A 32 4.36 -5.25 -12.76
N SER A 33 4.71 -4.45 -13.76
CA SER A 33 4.25 -4.65 -15.13
C SER A 33 4.81 -5.95 -15.73
N GLU A 34 6.07 -6.25 -15.49
CA GLU A 34 6.69 -7.50 -15.95
C GLU A 34 6.07 -8.74 -15.29
N ASN A 35 5.56 -8.59 -14.07
CA ASN A 35 4.87 -9.67 -13.36
C ASN A 35 3.38 -9.78 -13.73
N GLY A 36 2.93 -9.05 -14.74
CA GLY A 36 1.55 -9.11 -15.21
C GLY A 36 0.56 -8.33 -14.37
N LEU A 37 1.03 -7.50 -13.44
CA LEU A 37 0.20 -6.59 -12.69
C LEU A 37 0.02 -5.29 -13.47
N ALA A 38 -1.08 -4.57 -13.19
CA ALA A 38 -1.40 -3.32 -13.88
C ALA A 38 -1.31 -2.15 -12.91
N PRO A 39 -0.10 -1.63 -12.64
CA PRO A 39 0.06 -0.52 -11.72
C PRO A 39 -0.47 0.79 -12.34
N GLN A 40 -1.18 1.56 -11.53
CA GLN A 40 -1.47 2.96 -11.83
C GLN A 40 -0.54 3.78 -10.97
N ARG A 41 0.35 4.54 -11.59
CA ARG A 41 1.38 5.33 -10.90
C ARG A 41 0.93 6.78 -10.74
N GLU A 42 1.24 7.38 -9.58
CA GLU A 42 0.96 8.78 -9.27
C GLU A 42 -0.51 9.13 -9.50
N VAL A 43 -1.38 8.47 -8.75
CA VAL A 43 -2.83 8.61 -8.89
C VAL A 43 -3.35 9.74 -8.01
N TRP A 44 -3.98 10.73 -8.61
CA TRP A 44 -4.62 11.82 -7.88
C TRP A 44 -5.89 11.33 -7.19
N LEU A 45 -6.02 11.66 -5.90
CA LEU A 45 -7.14 11.29 -5.05
C LEU A 45 -7.96 12.55 -4.74
N ASP A 46 -9.21 12.56 -5.20
CA ASP A 46 -10.14 13.64 -4.92
C ASP A 46 -10.71 13.52 -3.50
N THR A 47 -10.98 14.67 -2.87
CA THR A 47 -11.58 14.73 -1.55
C THR A 47 -12.93 15.43 -1.60
N TYR A 48 -13.85 15.02 -0.71
CA TYR A 48 -15.23 15.50 -0.70
C TYR A 48 -15.68 15.83 0.73
N TYR A 49 -16.53 16.83 0.84
CA TYR A 49 -17.25 17.16 2.08
C TYR A 49 -18.72 17.30 1.77
N LYS A 50 -19.55 16.44 2.34
CA LYS A 50 -21.02 16.43 2.10
C LYS A 50 -21.39 16.51 0.61
N GLY A 51 -20.69 15.71 -0.20
CA GLY A 51 -20.91 15.67 -1.65
C GLY A 51 -20.25 16.80 -2.45
N HIS A 52 -19.62 17.76 -1.79
CA HIS A 52 -18.90 18.84 -2.45
C HIS A 52 -17.44 18.47 -2.64
N LYS A 53 -16.98 18.53 -3.89
CA LYS A 53 -15.56 18.30 -4.20
C LYS A 53 -14.72 19.43 -3.62
N LEU A 54 -13.72 19.07 -2.81
CA LEU A 54 -12.80 20.02 -2.23
C LEU A 54 -11.64 20.30 -3.19
N LYS A 55 -10.95 21.41 -2.97
CA LYS A 55 -9.77 21.79 -3.78
C LYS A 55 -8.56 20.91 -3.47
N LYS A 56 -8.46 20.42 -2.23
CA LYS A 56 -7.32 19.59 -1.82
C LYS A 56 -7.40 18.23 -2.46
N GLN A 57 -6.35 17.87 -3.17
CA GLN A 57 -6.14 16.53 -3.69
C GLN A 57 -4.89 15.95 -3.04
N TYR A 58 -4.84 14.63 -2.98
CA TYR A 58 -3.64 13.90 -2.60
C TYR A 58 -3.19 13.04 -3.76
N LYS A 59 -1.97 12.54 -3.71
CA LYS A 59 -1.44 11.72 -4.79
C LYS A 59 -0.85 10.44 -4.18
N ALA A 60 -1.43 9.29 -4.51
CA ALA A 60 -0.90 7.99 -4.13
C ALA A 60 0.23 7.60 -5.07
N ASP A 61 1.27 6.96 -4.55
CA ASP A 61 2.36 6.48 -5.40
C ASP A 61 1.87 5.46 -6.40
N PHE A 62 1.06 4.50 -5.95
CA PHE A 62 0.45 3.49 -6.81
C PHE A 62 -0.93 3.08 -6.32
N ILE A 63 -1.76 2.69 -7.29
CA ILE A 63 -2.91 1.81 -7.07
C ILE A 63 -2.68 0.57 -7.93
N VAL A 64 -2.61 -0.60 -7.29
CA VAL A 64 -2.34 -1.88 -7.94
C VAL A 64 -3.46 -2.85 -7.57
N ASN A 65 -4.28 -3.23 -8.54
CA ASN A 65 -5.43 -4.14 -8.31
C ASN A 65 -6.30 -3.68 -7.13
N GLY A 66 -6.57 -2.39 -7.03
CA GLY A 66 -7.38 -1.82 -5.95
C GLY A 66 -6.64 -1.64 -4.62
N ILE A 67 -5.34 -1.90 -4.57
CA ILE A 67 -4.49 -1.73 -3.38
C ILE A 67 -3.78 -0.39 -3.46
N ILE A 68 -3.87 0.43 -2.41
CA ILE A 68 -3.06 1.64 -2.28
C ILE A 68 -1.66 1.23 -1.85
N VAL A 69 -0.64 1.68 -2.59
CA VAL A 69 0.76 1.40 -2.27
C VAL A 69 1.52 2.71 -2.13
N GLU A 70 2.15 2.89 -0.98
CA GLU A 70 2.99 4.04 -0.68
C GLU A 70 4.43 3.61 -0.45
N LEU A 71 5.38 4.34 -1.04
CA LEU A 71 6.79 4.07 -0.94
C LEU A 71 7.48 5.10 -0.06
N LYS A 72 8.43 4.64 0.74
CA LYS A 72 9.31 5.49 1.53
C LYS A 72 10.75 5.02 1.38
N SER A 73 11.69 5.96 1.53
CA SER A 73 13.12 5.67 1.59
C SER A 73 13.68 6.34 2.85
N VAL A 74 13.37 5.73 3.98
CA VAL A 74 13.69 6.25 5.33
C VAL A 74 14.37 5.16 6.15
N SER A 75 14.99 5.52 7.28
CA SER A 75 15.63 4.53 8.13
C SER A 75 14.62 3.54 8.72
N ARG A 76 13.42 4.01 9.04
CA ARG A 76 12.30 3.18 9.52
C ARG A 76 10.99 3.97 9.38
N PHE A 77 9.88 3.25 9.38
CA PHE A 77 8.56 3.88 9.39
C PHE A 77 8.29 4.61 10.71
N ASP A 78 7.50 5.66 10.61
CA ASP A 78 6.94 6.37 11.76
C ASP A 78 5.41 6.49 11.63
N SER A 79 4.78 7.09 12.64
CA SER A 79 3.33 7.25 12.68
C SER A 79 2.79 8.14 11.56
N GLU A 80 3.56 9.10 11.08
CA GLU A 80 3.14 10.00 10.00
C GLU A 80 3.07 9.25 8.67
N HIS A 81 4.01 8.35 8.40
CA HIS A 81 3.99 7.51 7.21
C HIS A 81 2.73 6.64 7.17
N ARG A 82 2.37 6.05 8.30
CA ARG A 82 1.18 5.21 8.41
C ARG A 82 -0.10 6.03 8.28
N ALA A 83 -0.14 7.20 8.91
CA ALA A 83 -1.29 8.10 8.83
C ALA A 83 -1.56 8.53 7.38
N GLN A 84 -0.53 8.78 6.60
CA GLN A 84 -0.67 9.12 5.18
C GLN A 84 -1.37 7.99 4.40
N LEU A 85 -0.91 6.75 4.55
CA LEU A 85 -1.55 5.59 3.92
C LEU A 85 -3.00 5.44 4.36
N PHE A 86 -3.27 5.56 5.67
CA PHE A 86 -4.61 5.42 6.23
C PHE A 86 -5.57 6.48 5.68
N ASN A 87 -5.11 7.72 5.56
CA ASN A 87 -5.92 8.79 4.98
C ASN A 87 -6.27 8.49 3.52
N TYR A 88 -5.34 7.96 2.74
CA TYR A 88 -5.60 7.59 1.36
C TYR A 88 -6.60 6.44 1.26
N MET A 89 -6.52 5.47 2.16
CA MET A 89 -7.49 4.38 2.23
C MET A 89 -8.89 4.88 2.61
N ARG A 90 -9.00 5.83 3.55
CA ARG A 90 -10.27 6.47 3.89
C ARG A 90 -10.87 7.21 2.71
N ILE A 91 -10.08 8.05 2.07
CA ILE A 91 -10.53 8.89 0.95
C ILE A 91 -11.07 8.04 -0.20
N THR A 92 -10.36 6.96 -0.54
CA THR A 92 -10.69 6.11 -1.68
C THR A 92 -11.68 5.01 -1.35
N LYS A 93 -11.95 4.78 -0.07
CA LYS A 93 -12.73 3.63 0.41
C LYS A 93 -12.12 2.28 0.04
N LYS A 94 -10.85 2.25 -0.32
CA LYS A 94 -10.13 1.00 -0.59
C LYS A 94 -9.77 0.32 0.72
N THR A 95 -9.94 -0.99 0.74
CA THR A 95 -9.81 -1.79 1.96
C THR A 95 -8.43 -2.38 2.17
N ARG A 96 -7.54 -2.25 1.19
CA ARG A 96 -6.19 -2.82 1.26
C ARG A 96 -5.15 -1.74 1.00
N GLY A 97 -4.10 -1.72 1.81
CA GLY A 97 -2.99 -0.77 1.66
C GLY A 97 -1.67 -1.41 2.02
N ILE A 98 -0.62 -0.96 1.35
CA ILE A 98 0.75 -1.41 1.58
C ILE A 98 1.65 -0.19 1.73
N LEU A 99 2.49 -0.22 2.76
CA LEU A 99 3.54 0.75 2.97
C LEU A 99 4.88 0.03 2.80
N MET A 100 5.72 0.48 1.87
CA MET A 100 7.03 -0.11 1.57
C MET A 100 8.15 0.84 1.93
N ASN A 101 9.21 0.30 2.53
CA ASN A 101 10.41 1.08 2.83
C ASN A 101 11.65 0.50 2.16
N PHE A 102 12.33 1.35 1.41
CA PHE A 102 13.56 1.04 0.69
C PHE A 102 14.81 1.68 1.34
N GLY A 103 14.64 2.36 2.47
CA GLY A 103 15.75 3.07 3.13
C GLY A 103 16.36 2.35 4.32
N GLY A 104 15.73 1.31 4.82
CA GLY A 104 16.22 0.55 5.96
C GLY A 104 17.27 -0.49 5.59
N ARG A 105 17.89 -1.09 6.59
CA ARG A 105 18.86 -2.18 6.39
C ARG A 105 18.27 -3.41 5.75
N ARG A 106 16.96 -3.57 5.87
CA ARG A 106 16.18 -4.63 5.23
C ARG A 106 14.99 -3.99 4.56
N PHE A 107 14.52 -4.59 3.48
CA PHE A 107 13.25 -4.21 2.91
C PHE A 107 12.15 -4.45 3.95
N ALA A 108 11.29 -3.47 4.15
CA ALA A 108 10.16 -3.58 5.05
C ALA A 108 8.87 -3.25 4.29
N ALA A 109 7.85 -4.05 4.53
CA ALA A 109 6.51 -3.79 4.02
C ALA A 109 5.49 -4.04 5.13
N GLU A 110 4.61 -3.08 5.34
CA GLU A 110 3.45 -3.22 6.21
C GLU A 110 2.20 -3.29 5.35
N ARG A 111 1.36 -4.27 5.63
CA ARG A 111 0.11 -4.51 4.90
C ARG A 111 -1.05 -4.25 5.84
N TYR A 112 -2.03 -3.47 5.38
CA TYR A 112 -3.16 -3.07 6.20
C TYR A 112 -4.47 -3.41 5.53
N LEU A 113 -5.44 -3.77 6.34
CA LEU A 113 -6.85 -3.87 5.95
C LEU A 113 -7.63 -2.78 6.66
N TYR A 114 -8.55 -2.15 5.94
CA TYR A 114 -9.39 -1.09 6.45
C TYR A 114 -10.83 -1.58 6.59
N GLN A 115 -11.41 -1.38 7.77
CA GLN A 115 -12.82 -1.65 8.05
C GLN A 115 -13.57 -0.32 8.11
N HIS A 116 -14.43 -0.07 7.13
CA HIS A 116 -15.16 1.19 7.01
C HIS A 116 -16.09 1.44 8.19
N ASP A 117 -16.80 0.41 8.65
CA ASP A 117 -17.85 0.54 9.65
C ASP A 117 -17.33 1.02 11.00
N THR A 118 -16.12 0.63 11.35
CA THR A 118 -15.47 0.96 12.62
C THR A 118 -14.33 1.94 12.48
N ASP A 119 -13.94 2.30 11.25
CA ASP A 119 -12.77 3.11 10.93
C ASP A 119 -11.48 2.52 11.52
N ASP A 120 -11.36 1.19 11.48
CA ASP A 120 -10.18 0.48 11.99
C ASP A 120 -9.22 0.09 10.89
N PHE A 121 -7.92 0.22 11.16
CA PHE A 121 -6.85 -0.25 10.31
C PHE A 121 -6.14 -1.41 11.00
N VAL A 122 -6.10 -2.55 10.34
CA VAL A 122 -5.54 -3.78 10.90
C VAL A 122 -4.25 -4.13 10.18
N LEU A 123 -3.14 -4.15 10.91
CA LEU A 123 -1.85 -4.62 10.40
C LEU A 123 -1.93 -6.14 10.22
N LEU A 124 -1.65 -6.59 9.00
CA LEU A 124 -1.67 -8.02 8.68
C LEU A 124 -0.40 -8.70 9.15
N ARG A 125 -0.57 -9.70 10.02
CA ARG A 125 0.46 -10.63 10.45
C ARG A 125 -0.09 -12.04 10.32
N THR A 126 0.76 -13.04 10.39
CA THR A 126 0.35 -14.42 10.26
C THR A 126 -0.71 -14.82 11.29
N ASP A 127 -0.63 -14.28 12.52
CA ASP A 127 -1.54 -14.57 13.61
C ASP A 127 -2.90 -13.88 13.47
N ASN A 128 -2.94 -12.60 13.08
CA ASN A 128 -4.20 -11.86 12.94
C ASN A 128 -4.86 -12.03 11.58
N TYR A 129 -4.14 -12.55 10.60
CA TYR A 129 -4.66 -12.86 9.30
C TYR A 129 -5.85 -13.83 9.36
N LYS A 130 -5.73 -14.91 10.13
CA LYS A 130 -6.80 -15.89 10.28
C LYS A 130 -8.04 -15.31 10.93
N SER A 131 -7.87 -14.49 11.95
CA SER A 131 -8.96 -13.81 12.63
C SER A 131 -9.70 -12.85 11.71
N PHE A 132 -8.95 -12.13 10.89
CA PHE A 132 -9.51 -11.20 9.92
C PHE A 132 -10.35 -11.92 8.86
N ILE A 133 -9.83 -12.99 8.29
CA ILE A 133 -10.54 -13.80 7.29
C ILE A 133 -11.83 -14.36 7.85
N SER A 134 -11.83 -14.86 9.09
CA SER A 134 -13.04 -15.40 9.70
C SER A 134 -14.14 -14.36 9.87
N GLY A 135 -13.76 -13.08 9.99
CA GLY A 135 -14.72 -11.97 10.03
C GLY A 135 -15.31 -11.58 8.67
N PHE A 136 -14.70 -11.99 7.57
CA PHE A 136 -15.12 -11.66 6.19
C PHE A 136 -15.92 -12.75 5.48
N HIS A 137 -16.31 -13.83 6.16
CA HIS A 137 -17.25 -14.82 5.66
C HIS A 137 -16.94 -15.38 4.25
N HIS A 138 -15.74 -15.89 4.03
CA HIS A 138 -15.39 -16.65 2.83
C HIS A 138 -15.29 -15.89 1.51
N THR A 139 -15.35 -14.56 1.50
CA THR A 139 -15.28 -13.77 0.27
C THR A 139 -13.87 -13.25 -0.05
N VAL A 140 -12.91 -13.50 0.80
CA VAL A 140 -11.55 -12.99 0.63
C VAL A 140 -10.67 -14.07 0.02
N ASP A 141 -10.16 -13.82 -1.19
CA ASP A 141 -9.12 -14.65 -1.77
C ASP A 141 -7.83 -14.46 -0.98
N THR A 142 -7.30 -15.56 -0.45
CA THR A 142 -6.08 -15.54 0.34
C THR A 142 -4.87 -15.04 -0.45
N ASN A 143 -4.87 -15.20 -1.77
CA ASN A 143 -3.83 -14.67 -2.64
C ASN A 143 -3.87 -13.15 -2.75
N ASP A 144 -5.03 -12.53 -2.52
CA ASP A 144 -5.19 -11.09 -2.53
C ASP A 144 -4.72 -10.43 -1.25
N ILE A 145 -4.59 -11.17 -0.16
CA ILE A 145 -4.19 -10.63 1.15
C ILE A 145 -2.67 -10.67 1.32
N PHE A 146 -2.05 -11.73 0.90
CA PHE A 146 -0.61 -11.92 0.93
C PHE A 146 -0.01 -11.72 -0.45
#